data_dcb5a4c0c57654cea7a0d01c8570560c
#
_entry.id   dcb5a4c0c57654cea7a0d01c8570560c
#
_cell.length_a   1.000
_cell.length_b   1.000
_cell.length_c   1.000
_cell.angle_alpha   90.00
_cell.angle_beta   90.00
_cell.angle_gamma   90.00
#
_symmetry.space_group_name_H-M   'P 1'
#
loop_
_entity.id
_entity.type
_entity.pdbx_description
1 polymer ?
#
loop_
_entity_poly.entity_id
_entity_poly.type
_entity_poly.pdbx_seq_one_letter_code
_entity_poly.pdbx_strand_id
1 'polypeptide(L)'
;QVQERVLDSNDLERERGITILSKNISINYKNTKINVIDTPGHADFGGEVERVLGMVDGALLIVDAAEGPMPQTRFVLSKALELGLRIIVVINKIDKPAGEPLTALDKVFDLFTELTDREDLIDFPFIFSSSLNGFAIKDLDDERKDMTPLLDCILDNIQPPTGDASKSFQFRATTLDYNEYVGRIVIGRIENGSVKSQEQVCVVHADGSQERGKITKLYGFHDLGRVEIEEAFAGDIVGIAGFSDIQIGESICSLNNPQPLPLIKVDEPTLQMNFSVNDSPFAGTEGKFVTSRQIRKRLYDELEKNVSLRVEDTQSTDVFRVSGRGELHLGILIETMRREGYEFQVSKPEVIFKTINGENCEPYENLIVDVPEVYAGSTIERLAGRKAEMKDMMTSNGRTNLTFHIPARGLIGFRSEFIRMTRLSLIHISEP
;
A
#
# COMPACT_ATOMS: atom_id res chain seq x y z
N GLN A 1 29.55 -1.13 -1.16
CA GLN A 1 28.53 -0.15 -1.59
C GLN A 1 27.18 -0.77 -1.29
N VAL A 2 26.42 -0.19 -0.39
CA VAL A 2 25.03 -0.59 -0.15
C VAL A 2 24.24 -0.15 -1.38
N GLN A 3 23.53 -1.07 -2.00
CA GLN A 3 22.69 -0.78 -3.16
C GLN A 3 21.53 0.09 -2.69
N GLU A 4 21.33 1.26 -3.29
CA GLU A 4 20.18 2.12 -2.99
C GLU A 4 18.87 1.39 -3.35
N ARG A 5 17.83 1.56 -2.50
CA ARG A 5 16.49 1.01 -2.71
C ARG A 5 16.47 -0.51 -2.93
N VAL A 6 17.10 -1.25 -2.04
CA VAL A 6 17.22 -2.72 -2.11
C VAL A 6 15.86 -3.41 -2.16
N LEU A 7 14.83 -2.85 -1.51
CA LEU A 7 13.48 -3.38 -1.50
C LEU A 7 12.69 -3.09 -2.78
N ASP A 8 13.03 -2.02 -3.51
CA ASP A 8 12.38 -1.70 -4.79
C ASP A 8 12.86 -2.66 -5.89
N SER A 9 12.26 -3.84 -5.94
CA SER A 9 12.64 -4.90 -6.89
C SER A 9 12.09 -4.69 -8.31
N ASN A 10 11.03 -3.88 -8.44
CA ASN A 10 10.38 -3.56 -9.70
C ASN A 10 11.04 -2.33 -10.35
N ASP A 11 11.33 -2.40 -11.65
CA ASP A 11 11.92 -1.29 -12.40
C ASP A 11 11.05 -0.02 -12.35
N LEU A 12 9.72 -0.17 -12.33
CA LEU A 12 8.78 0.95 -12.20
C LEU A 12 8.87 1.62 -10.83
N GLU A 13 9.09 0.88 -9.75
CA GLU A 13 9.31 1.44 -8.41
C GLU A 13 10.58 2.28 -8.40
N ARG A 14 11.67 1.76 -8.98
CA ARG A 14 12.96 2.46 -9.05
C ARG A 14 12.88 3.73 -9.88
N GLU A 15 12.21 3.68 -11.04
CA GLU A 15 12.08 4.83 -11.95
C GLU A 15 11.17 5.91 -11.37
N ARG A 16 10.06 5.51 -10.74
CA ARG A 16 9.08 6.46 -10.16
C ARG A 16 9.46 6.92 -8.76
N GLY A 17 10.34 6.19 -8.09
CA GLY A 17 10.76 6.47 -6.72
C GLY A 17 9.66 6.27 -5.68
N ILE A 18 8.72 5.36 -5.94
CA ILE A 18 7.62 5.01 -5.04
C ILE A 18 7.54 3.50 -4.88
N THR A 19 7.19 3.04 -3.69
CA THR A 19 6.82 1.65 -3.45
C THR A 19 5.43 1.39 -4.02
N ILE A 20 5.29 0.35 -4.82
CA ILE A 20 4.02 -0.06 -5.46
C ILE A 20 3.42 -1.26 -4.73
N LEU A 21 4.26 -2.24 -4.40
CA LEU A 21 3.87 -3.48 -3.72
C LEU A 21 4.54 -3.56 -2.36
N SER A 22 3.79 -3.99 -1.36
CA SER A 22 4.33 -4.25 -0.03
C SER A 22 5.32 -5.41 -0.06
N LYS A 23 6.39 -5.31 0.74
CA LYS A 23 7.44 -6.32 0.83
C LYS A 23 7.70 -6.70 2.26
N ASN A 24 7.80 -7.99 2.50
CA ASN A 24 8.05 -8.55 3.80
C ASN A 24 9.52 -8.97 3.92
N ILE A 25 10.17 -8.48 4.97
CA ILE A 25 11.52 -8.87 5.35
C ILE A 25 11.57 -9.18 6.84
N SER A 26 12.61 -9.82 7.31
CA SER A 26 12.84 -9.94 8.75
C SER A 26 14.31 -9.77 9.09
N ILE A 27 14.55 -9.25 10.28
CA ILE A 27 15.86 -9.09 10.87
C ILE A 27 15.88 -9.70 12.26
N ASN A 28 17.03 -10.20 12.69
CA ASN A 28 17.23 -10.68 14.06
C ASN A 28 18.08 -9.67 14.83
N TYR A 29 17.55 -9.17 15.93
CA TYR A 29 18.24 -8.22 16.78
C TYR A 29 18.01 -8.56 18.26
N LYS A 30 19.09 -8.66 19.07
CA LYS A 30 19.04 -9.02 20.50
C LYS A 30 18.10 -10.19 20.81
N ASN A 31 18.22 -11.31 20.06
CA ASN A 31 17.38 -12.50 20.17
C ASN A 31 15.88 -12.29 19.88
N THR A 32 15.52 -11.18 19.28
CA THR A 32 14.15 -10.89 18.82
C THR A 32 14.12 -10.87 17.30
N LYS A 33 13.19 -11.60 16.70
CA LYS A 33 12.87 -11.51 15.29
C LYS A 33 11.94 -10.32 15.07
N ILE A 34 12.38 -9.36 14.26
CA ILE A 34 11.59 -8.19 13.86
C ILE A 34 11.16 -8.41 12.42
N ASN A 35 9.86 -8.58 12.20
CA ASN A 35 9.30 -8.59 10.85
C ASN A 35 9.04 -7.15 10.42
N VAL A 36 9.54 -6.77 9.27
CA VAL A 36 9.38 -5.42 8.70
C VAL A 36 8.62 -5.54 7.39
N ILE A 37 7.59 -4.73 7.25
CA ILE A 37 6.80 -4.66 6.03
C ILE A 37 6.99 -3.28 5.42
N ASP A 38 7.60 -3.24 4.25
CA ASP A 38 7.66 -2.02 3.44
C ASP A 38 6.31 -1.79 2.77
N THR A 39 5.76 -0.60 2.96
CA THR A 39 4.35 -0.29 2.65
C THR A 39 4.28 0.83 1.62
N PRO A 40 3.44 0.70 0.58
CA PRO A 40 3.18 1.82 -0.32
C PRO A 40 2.70 3.05 0.44
N GLY A 41 3.13 4.25 0.01
CA GLY A 41 2.71 5.51 0.63
C GLY A 41 1.60 6.23 -0.15
N HIS A 42 1.27 5.80 -1.37
CA HIS A 42 0.34 6.49 -2.24
C HIS A 42 -1.11 6.03 -2.01
N ALA A 43 -2.07 6.98 -2.01
CA ALA A 43 -3.48 6.70 -1.74
C ALA A 43 -4.13 5.74 -2.75
N ASP A 44 -3.67 5.71 -4.02
CA ASP A 44 -4.15 4.73 -5.01
C ASP A 44 -3.90 3.27 -4.58
N PHE A 45 -3.02 3.05 -3.58
CA PHE A 45 -2.74 1.76 -2.95
C PHE A 45 -3.29 1.68 -1.52
N GLY A 46 -4.23 2.56 -1.15
CA GLY A 46 -4.78 2.67 0.20
C GLY A 46 -5.29 1.35 0.75
N GLY A 47 -5.99 0.56 -0.05
CA GLY A 47 -6.45 -0.76 0.37
C GLY A 47 -5.33 -1.76 0.68
N GLU A 48 -4.16 -1.63 0.05
CA GLU A 48 -2.98 -2.42 0.43
C GLU A 48 -2.37 -1.93 1.73
N VAL A 49 -2.29 -0.62 1.91
CA VAL A 49 -1.83 0.02 3.16
C VAL A 49 -2.67 -0.46 4.34
N GLU A 50 -3.99 -0.38 4.27
CA GLU A 50 -4.88 -0.80 5.34
C GLU A 50 -4.72 -2.28 5.70
N ARG A 51 -4.61 -3.14 4.70
CA ARG A 51 -4.41 -4.58 4.92
C ARG A 51 -3.08 -4.87 5.63
N VAL A 52 -2.01 -4.23 5.17
CA VAL A 52 -0.67 -4.40 5.73
C VAL A 52 -0.63 -3.88 7.17
N LEU A 53 -1.16 -2.69 7.43
CA LEU A 53 -1.25 -2.13 8.78
C LEU A 53 -2.07 -3.01 9.73
N GLY A 54 -3.05 -3.74 9.21
CA GLY A 54 -3.84 -4.70 9.99
C GLY A 54 -3.10 -5.96 10.47
N MET A 55 -1.86 -6.20 10.02
CA MET A 55 -1.07 -7.37 10.43
C MET A 55 0.23 -7.04 11.19
N VAL A 56 0.41 -5.77 11.58
CA VAL A 56 1.59 -5.32 12.31
C VAL A 56 1.25 -4.85 13.72
N ASP A 57 2.24 -4.76 14.60
CA ASP A 57 2.08 -4.37 16.00
C ASP A 57 2.46 -2.90 16.22
N GLY A 58 3.12 -2.27 15.26
CA GLY A 58 3.49 -0.86 15.28
C GLY A 58 3.95 -0.39 13.91
N ALA A 59 4.18 0.91 13.78
CA ALA A 59 4.60 1.54 12.53
C ALA A 59 5.78 2.50 12.73
N LEU A 60 6.70 2.50 11.79
CA LEU A 60 7.74 3.52 11.66
C LEU A 60 7.26 4.58 10.68
N LEU A 61 7.00 5.79 11.14
CA LEU A 61 6.66 6.93 10.30
C LEU A 61 7.93 7.66 9.87
N ILE A 62 8.35 7.43 8.63
CA ILE A 62 9.58 8.01 8.08
C ILE A 62 9.26 9.37 7.47
N VAL A 63 9.91 10.43 7.97
CA VAL A 63 9.73 11.81 7.51
C VAL A 63 11.06 12.40 7.07
N ASP A 64 11.10 13.05 5.92
CA ASP A 64 12.28 13.75 5.42
C ASP A 64 12.51 15.05 6.22
N ALA A 65 13.71 15.23 6.78
CA ALA A 65 14.06 16.39 7.59
C ALA A 65 13.97 17.73 6.84
N ALA A 66 14.08 17.73 5.50
CA ALA A 66 14.01 18.93 4.69
C ALA A 66 12.56 19.27 4.24
N GLU A 67 11.76 18.22 3.97
CA GLU A 67 10.40 18.38 3.42
C GLU A 67 9.34 18.41 4.54
N GLY A 68 9.58 17.72 5.64
CA GLY A 68 8.59 17.50 6.70
C GLY A 68 7.52 16.48 6.28
N PRO A 69 6.41 16.38 7.04
CA PRO A 69 5.31 15.49 6.70
C PRO A 69 4.60 15.98 5.44
N MET A 70 4.48 15.07 4.46
CA MET A 70 3.81 15.31 3.20
C MET A 70 2.35 14.82 3.26
N PRO A 71 1.46 15.18 2.32
CA PRO A 71 0.09 14.69 2.30
C PRO A 71 -0.05 13.17 2.38
N GLN A 72 0.86 12.42 1.76
CA GLN A 72 0.92 10.95 1.87
C GLN A 72 1.21 10.49 3.31
N THR A 73 2.06 11.22 4.03
CA THR A 73 2.34 10.97 5.44
C THR A 73 1.07 11.08 6.27
N ARG A 74 0.24 12.11 6.00
CA ARG A 74 -1.06 12.32 6.65
C ARG A 74 -2.00 11.14 6.44
N PHE A 75 -2.12 10.66 5.21
CA PHE A 75 -2.99 9.51 4.88
C PHE A 75 -2.59 8.25 5.64
N VAL A 76 -1.32 7.84 5.54
CA VAL A 76 -0.83 6.61 6.20
C VAL A 76 -0.90 6.74 7.73
N LEU A 77 -0.58 7.92 8.28
CA LEU A 77 -0.68 8.21 9.70
C LEU A 77 -2.13 8.10 10.20
N SER A 78 -3.10 8.69 9.49
CA SER A 78 -4.51 8.58 9.84
C SER A 78 -4.94 7.12 9.95
N LYS A 79 -4.59 6.29 8.96
CA LYS A 79 -4.92 4.86 8.98
C LYS A 79 -4.24 4.09 10.11
N ALA A 80 -2.99 4.40 10.42
CA ALA A 80 -2.27 3.79 11.54
C ALA A 80 -2.89 4.17 12.90
N LEU A 81 -3.30 5.44 13.06
CA LEU A 81 -3.97 5.94 14.27
C LEU A 81 -5.38 5.34 14.44
N GLU A 82 -6.16 5.20 13.36
CA GLU A 82 -7.47 4.53 13.36
C GLU A 82 -7.37 3.08 13.87
N LEU A 83 -6.29 2.38 13.53
CA LEU A 83 -6.00 1.03 14.01
C LEU A 83 -5.40 0.98 15.41
N GLY A 84 -5.09 2.14 16.00
CA GLY A 84 -4.48 2.25 17.33
C GLY A 84 -3.04 1.73 17.40
N LEU A 85 -2.32 1.73 16.27
CA LEU A 85 -0.93 1.27 16.24
C LEU A 85 -0.01 2.21 17.01
N ARG A 86 0.96 1.63 17.71
CA ARG A 86 2.06 2.42 18.28
C ARG A 86 2.97 2.91 17.18
N ILE A 87 3.21 4.22 17.11
CA ILE A 87 3.99 4.84 16.06
C ILE A 87 5.31 5.33 16.62
N ILE A 88 6.40 5.04 15.93
CA ILE A 88 7.71 5.61 16.14
C ILE A 88 7.99 6.55 14.97
N VAL A 89 8.28 7.81 15.26
CA VAL A 89 8.62 8.80 14.24
C VAL A 89 10.10 8.75 13.96
N VAL A 90 10.47 8.65 12.69
CA VAL A 90 11.87 8.65 12.24
C VAL A 90 12.09 9.84 11.32
N ILE A 91 12.76 10.87 11.84
CA ILE A 91 13.17 12.03 11.05
C ILE A 91 14.45 11.66 10.30
N ASN A 92 14.27 11.34 9.02
CA ASN A 92 15.35 10.82 8.17
C ASN A 92 15.98 11.92 7.30
N LYS A 93 17.14 11.59 6.73
CA LYS A 93 17.92 12.48 5.85
C LYS A 93 18.43 13.75 6.55
N ILE A 94 18.76 13.65 7.83
CA ILE A 94 19.34 14.75 8.61
C ILE A 94 20.72 15.19 8.11
N ASP A 95 21.32 14.42 7.21
CA ASP A 95 22.56 14.71 6.50
C ASP A 95 22.39 15.75 5.37
N LYS A 96 21.15 16.01 4.93
CA LYS A 96 20.90 17.01 3.89
C LYS A 96 21.19 18.42 4.40
N PRO A 97 21.88 19.28 3.60
CA PRO A 97 22.16 20.65 4.00
C PRO A 97 20.92 21.52 4.29
N ALA A 98 19.80 21.20 3.64
CA ALA A 98 18.51 21.87 3.85
C ALA A 98 17.65 21.19 4.92
N GLY A 99 18.18 20.19 5.63
CA GLY A 99 17.46 19.47 6.67
C GLY A 99 17.31 20.32 7.94
N GLU A 100 16.07 20.46 8.40
CA GLU A 100 15.72 21.09 9.67
C GLU A 100 14.99 20.06 10.56
N PRO A 101 15.74 19.15 11.21
CA PRO A 101 15.17 18.00 11.91
C PRO A 101 14.13 18.37 12.98
N LEU A 102 14.41 19.42 13.77
CA LEU A 102 13.50 19.88 14.82
C LEU A 102 12.22 20.51 14.25
N THR A 103 12.36 21.34 13.22
CA THR A 103 11.21 21.91 12.51
C THR A 103 10.34 20.82 11.88
N ALA A 104 10.94 19.77 11.32
CA ALA A 104 10.22 18.62 10.78
C ALA A 104 9.49 17.84 11.88
N LEU A 105 10.11 17.67 13.06
CA LEU A 105 9.50 17.02 14.22
C LEU A 105 8.30 17.81 14.75
N ASP A 106 8.43 19.14 14.87
CA ASP A 106 7.32 20.02 15.30
C ASP A 106 6.12 19.91 14.36
N LYS A 107 6.35 19.90 13.04
CA LYS A 107 5.28 19.70 12.04
C LYS A 107 4.62 18.33 12.15
N VAL A 108 5.37 17.30 12.51
CA VAL A 108 4.80 15.95 12.75
C VAL A 108 3.93 15.97 14.00
N PHE A 109 4.37 16.66 15.08
CA PHE A 109 3.57 16.82 16.28
C PHE A 109 2.25 17.56 16.00
N ASP A 110 2.30 18.65 15.24
CA ASP A 110 1.10 19.36 14.79
C ASP A 110 0.16 18.42 14.01
N LEU A 111 0.71 17.62 13.11
CA LEU A 111 -0.08 16.65 12.34
C LEU A 111 -0.75 15.58 13.23
N PHE A 112 -0.08 15.09 14.27
CA PHE A 112 -0.69 14.16 15.22
C PHE A 112 -1.86 14.82 15.96
N THR A 113 -1.68 16.04 16.45
CA THR A 113 -2.73 16.78 17.17
C THR A 113 -3.93 17.12 16.30
N GLU A 114 -3.76 17.26 14.99
CA GLU A 114 -4.86 17.41 14.04
C GLU A 114 -5.64 16.12 13.80
N LEU A 115 -4.96 14.96 13.86
CA LEU A 115 -5.53 13.68 13.47
C LEU A 115 -6.13 12.89 14.63
N THR A 116 -5.73 13.19 15.87
CA THR A 116 -6.21 12.44 17.05
C THR A 116 -6.18 13.30 18.32
N ASP A 117 -7.20 13.11 19.17
CA ASP A 117 -7.26 13.68 20.52
C ASP A 117 -6.70 12.71 21.59
N ARG A 118 -6.19 11.55 21.19
CA ARG A 118 -5.67 10.53 22.11
C ARG A 118 -4.27 10.88 22.55
N GLU A 119 -4.12 11.34 23.81
CA GLU A 119 -2.85 11.73 24.42
C GLU A 119 -1.79 10.60 24.36
N ASP A 120 -2.21 9.33 24.54
CA ASP A 120 -1.34 8.16 24.49
C ASP A 120 -0.71 7.90 23.11
N LEU A 121 -1.31 8.41 22.04
CA LEU A 121 -0.79 8.33 20.68
C LEU A 121 0.00 9.58 20.28
N ILE A 122 -0.30 10.74 20.88
CA ILE A 122 0.43 12.00 20.63
C ILE A 122 1.82 11.96 21.28
N ASP A 123 1.98 11.25 22.42
CA ASP A 123 3.28 11.02 23.05
C ASP A 123 4.03 9.88 22.31
N PHE A 124 4.52 10.18 21.12
CA PHE A 124 5.23 9.23 20.29
C PHE A 124 6.75 9.28 20.52
N PRO A 125 7.43 8.13 20.55
CA PRO A 125 8.89 8.07 20.49
C PRO A 125 9.40 8.52 19.13
N PHE A 126 10.55 9.18 19.09
CA PHE A 126 11.17 9.61 17.85
C PHE A 126 12.67 9.35 17.82
N ILE A 127 13.21 9.26 16.60
CA ILE A 127 14.63 9.02 16.28
C ILE A 127 15.02 9.90 15.09
N PHE A 128 16.20 10.43 15.12
CA PHE A 128 16.84 11.08 13.97
C PHE A 128 17.69 10.06 13.22
N SER A 129 17.71 10.13 11.88
CA SER A 129 18.49 9.16 11.09
C SER A 129 19.01 9.71 9.78
N SER A 130 20.05 9.06 9.28
CA SER A 130 20.48 9.15 7.90
C SER A 130 20.60 7.73 7.35
N SER A 131 19.58 7.29 6.64
CA SER A 131 19.58 5.96 6.00
C SER A 131 20.71 5.83 4.97
N LEU A 132 21.06 6.92 4.30
CA LEU A 132 22.17 6.95 3.33
C LEU A 132 23.52 6.64 4.00
N ASN A 133 23.74 7.21 5.18
CA ASN A 133 24.98 7.03 5.96
C ASN A 133 24.89 5.88 6.98
N GLY A 134 23.74 5.22 7.10
CA GLY A 134 23.53 4.02 7.91
C GLY A 134 23.59 4.26 9.41
N PHE A 135 23.13 5.39 9.91
CA PHE A 135 23.07 5.69 11.34
C PHE A 135 21.72 6.23 11.81
N ALA A 136 21.46 6.03 13.10
CA ALA A 136 20.36 6.63 13.84
C ALA A 136 20.86 7.16 15.20
N ILE A 137 20.24 8.23 15.71
CA ILE A 137 20.62 8.90 16.96
C ILE A 137 19.35 9.35 17.69
N LYS A 138 19.42 9.43 19.02
CA LYS A 138 18.31 9.94 19.86
C LYS A 138 18.35 11.48 19.93
N ASP A 139 19.55 12.03 20.15
CA ASP A 139 19.80 13.46 20.20
C ASP A 139 20.75 13.86 19.05
N LEU A 140 20.57 15.10 18.51
CA LEU A 140 21.35 15.57 17.36
C LEU A 140 22.85 15.67 17.62
N ASP A 141 23.25 15.77 18.90
CA ASP A 141 24.63 15.84 19.34
C ASP A 141 25.25 14.45 19.60
N ASP A 142 24.47 13.37 19.47
CA ASP A 142 24.95 12.00 19.67
C ASP A 142 25.95 11.56 18.59
N GLU A 143 26.77 10.60 18.95
CA GLU A 143 27.73 9.99 18.02
C GLU A 143 27.03 9.17 16.94
N ARG A 144 27.33 9.46 15.68
CA ARG A 144 26.75 8.83 14.48
C ARG A 144 27.46 7.52 14.14
N LYS A 145 27.00 6.39 14.69
CA LYS A 145 27.66 5.07 14.55
C LYS A 145 26.92 4.13 13.59
N ASP A 146 25.73 3.73 13.95
CA ASP A 146 24.94 2.70 13.29
C ASP A 146 23.44 2.86 13.56
N MET A 147 22.63 1.87 13.16
CA MET A 147 21.16 1.87 13.33
C MET A 147 20.72 1.30 14.69
N THR A 148 21.62 0.95 15.60
CA THR A 148 21.28 0.39 16.92
C THR A 148 20.26 1.24 17.70
N PRO A 149 20.38 2.59 17.75
CA PRO A 149 19.39 3.40 18.48
C PRO A 149 17.96 3.26 17.95
N LEU A 150 17.77 3.07 16.63
CA LEU A 150 16.44 2.82 16.04
C LEU A 150 15.95 1.42 16.43
N LEU A 151 16.77 0.41 16.33
CA LEU A 151 16.39 -0.97 16.69
C LEU A 151 16.06 -1.11 18.19
N ASP A 152 16.81 -0.42 19.05
CA ASP A 152 16.50 -0.35 20.48
C ASP A 152 15.17 0.37 20.72
N CYS A 153 14.93 1.49 20.04
CA CYS A 153 13.67 2.21 20.15
C CYS A 153 12.46 1.34 19.72
N ILE A 154 12.62 0.49 18.69
CA ILE A 154 11.59 -0.47 18.30
C ILE A 154 11.31 -1.46 19.42
N LEU A 155 12.34 -2.09 19.99
CA LEU A 155 12.17 -3.08 21.07
C LEU A 155 11.59 -2.49 22.36
N ASP A 156 11.92 -1.23 22.64
CA ASP A 156 11.45 -0.53 23.84
C ASP A 156 9.97 -0.09 23.74
N ASN A 157 9.48 0.18 22.51
CA ASN A 157 8.18 0.83 22.31
C ASN A 157 7.13 -0.02 21.62
N ILE A 158 7.52 -1.00 20.78
CA ILE A 158 6.57 -1.88 20.09
C ILE A 158 6.39 -3.14 20.92
N GLN A 159 5.15 -3.41 21.32
CA GLN A 159 4.83 -4.63 22.06
C GLN A 159 4.90 -5.86 21.13
N PRO A 160 5.32 -7.02 21.65
CA PRO A 160 5.26 -8.26 20.87
C PRO A 160 3.82 -8.64 20.55
N PRO A 161 3.60 -9.44 19.49
CA PRO A 161 2.26 -9.90 19.13
C PRO A 161 1.55 -10.63 20.27
N THR A 162 0.25 -10.36 20.42
CA THR A 162 -0.58 -10.89 21.53
C THR A 162 -1.14 -12.29 21.28
N GLY A 163 -0.80 -12.92 20.16
CA GLY A 163 -1.29 -14.24 19.77
C GLY A 163 -0.92 -15.35 20.75
N ASP A 164 -1.80 -16.33 20.88
CA ASP A 164 -1.64 -17.47 21.79
C ASP A 164 -1.39 -18.76 20.99
N ALA A 165 -0.17 -19.28 21.08
CA ALA A 165 0.24 -20.49 20.37
C ALA A 165 -0.50 -21.77 20.85
N SER A 166 -1.14 -21.75 22.02
CA SER A 166 -1.91 -22.89 22.55
C SER A 166 -3.34 -22.99 22.00
N LYS A 167 -3.83 -21.93 21.35
CA LYS A 167 -5.17 -21.90 20.76
C LYS A 167 -5.21 -22.61 19.41
N SER A 168 -6.42 -22.78 18.87
CA SER A 168 -6.64 -23.27 17.50
C SER A 168 -5.98 -22.34 16.49
N PHE A 169 -5.36 -22.91 15.46
CA PHE A 169 -4.72 -22.15 14.40
C PHE A 169 -5.70 -21.24 13.69
N GLN A 170 -5.31 -19.97 13.56
CA GLN A 170 -6.02 -18.92 12.85
C GLN A 170 -5.01 -18.07 12.07
N PHE A 171 -5.23 -17.98 10.78
CA PHE A 171 -4.44 -17.18 9.86
C PHE A 171 -5.37 -16.40 8.95
N ARG A 172 -5.06 -15.14 8.67
CA ARG A 172 -5.82 -14.30 7.75
C ARG A 172 -4.99 -14.00 6.51
N ALA A 173 -5.61 -14.22 5.34
CA ALA A 173 -5.05 -13.84 4.06
C ALA A 173 -4.99 -12.31 3.94
N THR A 174 -3.80 -11.72 3.87
CA THR A 174 -3.61 -10.27 3.81
C THR A 174 -3.12 -9.81 2.45
N THR A 175 -2.14 -10.50 1.88
CA THR A 175 -1.62 -10.25 0.54
C THR A 175 -1.49 -11.56 -0.23
N LEU A 176 -1.52 -11.47 -1.55
CA LEU A 176 -1.32 -12.60 -2.44
C LEU A 176 -0.03 -12.40 -3.23
N ASP A 177 0.67 -13.49 -3.45
CA ASP A 177 1.80 -13.57 -4.34
C ASP A 177 1.66 -14.82 -5.22
N TYR A 178 2.39 -14.90 -6.29
CA TYR A 178 2.33 -16.00 -7.23
C TYR A 178 3.72 -16.48 -7.61
N ASN A 179 3.87 -17.78 -7.64
CA ASN A 179 5.09 -18.44 -8.11
C ASN A 179 4.72 -19.50 -9.14
N GLU A 180 5.43 -19.53 -10.27
CA GLU A 180 5.13 -20.44 -11.38
C GLU A 180 5.17 -21.94 -11.01
N TYR A 181 5.93 -22.30 -9.96
CA TYR A 181 6.11 -23.70 -9.54
C TYR A 181 5.13 -24.15 -8.46
N VAL A 182 4.75 -23.26 -7.56
CA VAL A 182 3.88 -23.59 -6.42
C VAL A 182 2.49 -22.96 -6.52
N GLY A 183 2.27 -22.11 -7.51
CA GLY A 183 1.03 -21.37 -7.70
C GLY A 183 0.88 -20.19 -6.75
N ARG A 184 -0.36 -19.95 -6.30
CA ARG A 184 -0.71 -18.85 -5.39
C ARG A 184 -0.09 -19.07 -4.01
N ILE A 185 0.49 -18.02 -3.46
CA ILE A 185 1.05 -17.95 -2.11
C ILE A 185 0.29 -16.88 -1.35
N VAL A 186 -0.33 -17.28 -0.27
CA VAL A 186 -1.10 -16.39 0.61
C VAL A 186 -0.18 -15.92 1.73
N ILE A 187 0.00 -14.62 1.86
CA ILE A 187 0.83 -14.01 2.90
C ILE A 187 -0.09 -13.37 3.94
N GLY A 188 0.24 -13.57 5.20
CA GLY A 188 -0.48 -13.02 6.31
C GLY A 188 0.16 -13.33 7.65
N ARG A 189 -0.52 -12.96 8.72
CA ARG A 189 -0.10 -13.21 10.08
C ARG A 189 -0.86 -14.38 10.68
N ILE A 190 -0.15 -15.21 11.46
CA ILE A 190 -0.78 -16.19 12.35
C ILE A 190 -1.25 -15.45 13.58
N GLU A 191 -2.57 -15.36 13.76
CA GLU A 191 -3.15 -14.65 14.92
C GLU A 191 -3.17 -15.53 16.16
N ASN A 192 -3.43 -16.82 16.01
CA ASN A 192 -3.40 -17.79 17.11
C ASN A 192 -2.93 -19.16 16.60
N GLY A 193 -2.46 -19.98 17.56
CA GLY A 193 -2.07 -21.36 17.30
C GLY A 193 -0.69 -21.50 16.63
N SER A 194 -0.50 -22.64 16.06
CA SER A 194 0.67 -22.96 15.23
C SER A 194 0.24 -23.79 14.03
N VAL A 195 1.09 -23.88 13.03
CA VAL A 195 0.84 -24.65 11.81
C VAL A 195 2.11 -25.24 11.26
N LYS A 196 2.00 -26.42 10.66
CA LYS A 196 3.11 -27.14 10.04
C LYS A 196 2.96 -27.21 8.53
N SER A 197 4.09 -27.31 7.85
CA SER A 197 4.10 -27.69 6.44
C SER A 197 3.44 -29.05 6.26
N GLN A 198 2.70 -29.24 5.17
CA GLN A 198 1.93 -30.45 4.86
C GLN A 198 0.72 -30.72 5.77
N GLU A 199 0.37 -29.81 6.67
CA GLU A 199 -0.81 -29.93 7.55
C GLU A 199 -2.12 -29.77 6.78
N GLN A 200 -3.16 -30.49 7.22
CA GLN A 200 -4.53 -30.31 6.73
C GLN A 200 -5.22 -29.22 7.52
N VAL A 201 -5.83 -28.30 6.82
CA VAL A 201 -6.48 -27.09 7.37
C VAL A 201 -7.84 -26.86 6.71
N CYS A 202 -8.58 -25.91 7.23
CA CYS A 202 -9.85 -25.47 6.71
C CYS A 202 -9.74 -24.02 6.20
N VAL A 203 -10.05 -23.78 4.94
CA VAL A 203 -10.28 -22.43 4.41
C VAL A 203 -11.71 -22.05 4.69
N VAL A 204 -11.91 -20.87 5.28
CA VAL A 204 -13.25 -20.27 5.50
C VAL A 204 -13.37 -19.05 4.61
N HIS A 205 -14.28 -19.15 3.64
CA HIS A 205 -14.53 -18.12 2.64
C HIS A 205 -15.41 -16.99 3.16
N ALA A 206 -15.47 -15.90 2.42
CA ALA A 206 -16.23 -14.70 2.79
C ALA A 206 -17.74 -14.95 2.93
N ASP A 207 -18.29 -15.92 2.21
CA ASP A 207 -19.70 -16.34 2.29
C ASP A 207 -19.97 -17.32 3.45
N GLY A 208 -18.95 -17.66 4.24
CA GLY A 208 -19.02 -18.63 5.33
C GLY A 208 -18.88 -20.10 4.89
N SER A 209 -18.71 -20.38 3.60
CA SER A 209 -18.42 -21.70 3.11
C SER A 209 -17.05 -22.19 3.59
N GLN A 210 -16.91 -23.49 3.76
CA GLN A 210 -15.69 -24.11 4.29
C GLN A 210 -15.15 -25.13 3.30
N GLU A 211 -13.86 -25.02 2.99
CA GLU A 211 -13.13 -25.92 2.14
C GLU A 211 -11.98 -26.57 2.91
N ARG A 212 -11.84 -27.90 2.77
CA ARG A 212 -10.68 -28.62 3.30
C ARG A 212 -9.52 -28.51 2.34
N GLY A 213 -8.37 -28.09 2.85
CA GLY A 213 -7.16 -27.96 2.06
C GLY A 213 -5.94 -28.50 2.80
N LYS A 214 -4.84 -28.58 2.07
CA LYS A 214 -3.55 -28.99 2.60
C LYS A 214 -2.50 -27.94 2.27
N ILE A 215 -1.75 -27.53 3.27
CA ILE A 215 -0.59 -26.66 3.08
C ILE A 215 0.48 -27.46 2.31
N THR A 216 0.78 -27.07 1.10
CA THR A 216 1.82 -27.72 0.30
C THR A 216 3.21 -27.21 0.64
N LYS A 217 3.33 -25.90 0.91
CA LYS A 217 4.55 -25.23 1.33
C LYS A 217 4.23 -24.16 2.36
N LEU A 218 5.11 -24.04 3.36
CA LEU A 218 5.09 -23.00 4.37
C LEU A 218 6.39 -22.17 4.26
N TYR A 219 6.26 -20.87 4.14
CA TYR A 219 7.40 -19.95 3.99
C TYR A 219 7.48 -18.99 5.16
N GLY A 220 8.67 -18.83 5.72
CA GLY A 220 9.02 -17.71 6.59
C GLY A 220 9.79 -16.66 5.80
N PHE A 221 9.91 -15.47 6.38
CA PHE A 221 10.77 -14.41 5.86
C PHE A 221 12.09 -14.40 6.63
N HIS A 222 13.19 -14.30 5.91
CA HIS A 222 14.53 -14.19 6.45
C HIS A 222 15.34 -13.22 5.60
N ASP A 223 15.88 -12.18 6.22
CA ASP A 223 16.50 -11.05 5.51
C ASP A 223 15.59 -10.53 4.38
N LEU A 224 16.11 -10.46 3.16
CA LEU A 224 15.38 -9.98 1.97
C LEU A 224 14.62 -11.09 1.22
N GLY A 225 14.58 -12.31 1.74
CA GLY A 225 14.05 -13.45 1.02
C GLY A 225 13.02 -14.27 1.78
N ARG A 226 12.41 -15.20 1.06
CA ARG A 226 11.57 -16.25 1.63
C ARG A 226 12.36 -17.54 1.76
N VAL A 227 12.18 -18.22 2.89
CA VAL A 227 12.75 -19.54 3.15
C VAL A 227 11.64 -20.51 3.49
N GLU A 228 11.75 -21.73 3.03
CA GLU A 228 10.82 -22.80 3.41
C GLU A 228 11.07 -23.19 4.87
N ILE A 229 10.00 -23.27 5.67
CA ILE A 229 10.04 -23.63 7.08
C ILE A 229 9.10 -24.79 7.36
N GLU A 230 9.36 -25.54 8.43
CA GLU A 230 8.56 -26.69 8.82
C GLU A 230 7.37 -26.32 9.69
N GLU A 231 7.52 -25.31 10.54
CA GLU A 231 6.52 -24.90 11.52
C GLU A 231 6.56 -23.38 11.74
N ALA A 232 5.41 -22.79 12.05
CA ALA A 232 5.27 -21.38 12.41
C ALA A 232 4.21 -21.21 13.51
N PHE A 233 4.32 -20.10 14.26
CA PHE A 233 3.56 -19.86 15.48
C PHE A 233 2.82 -18.53 15.43
N ALA A 234 1.88 -18.35 16.36
CA ALA A 234 1.18 -17.09 16.58
C ALA A 234 2.16 -15.90 16.63
N GLY A 235 1.85 -14.85 15.89
CA GLY A 235 2.68 -13.66 15.71
C GLY A 235 3.62 -13.72 14.49
N ASP A 236 3.89 -14.90 13.92
CA ASP A 236 4.70 -14.99 12.70
C ASP A 236 3.93 -14.48 11.47
N ILE A 237 4.65 -13.79 10.59
CA ILE A 237 4.19 -13.47 9.25
C ILE A 237 4.76 -14.53 8.31
N VAL A 238 3.87 -15.22 7.61
CA VAL A 238 4.22 -16.38 6.78
C VAL A 238 3.56 -16.34 5.41
N GLY A 239 4.14 -17.08 4.47
CA GLY A 239 3.54 -17.38 3.18
C GLY A 239 3.06 -18.83 3.15
N ILE A 240 1.82 -19.07 2.78
CA ILE A 240 1.19 -20.40 2.71
C ILE A 240 0.81 -20.69 1.26
N ALA A 241 1.27 -21.81 0.71
CA ALA A 241 0.86 -22.32 -0.59
C ALA A 241 0.04 -23.61 -0.46
N GLY A 242 -0.82 -23.86 -1.45
CA GLY A 242 -1.68 -25.04 -1.49
C GLY A 242 -3.16 -24.73 -1.77
N PHE A 243 -3.50 -23.46 -1.97
CA PHE A 243 -4.87 -22.97 -2.17
C PHE A 243 -4.95 -22.13 -3.42
N SER A 244 -5.83 -22.49 -4.36
CA SER A 244 -6.03 -21.77 -5.63
C SER A 244 -7.06 -20.66 -5.53
N ASP A 245 -8.09 -20.83 -4.70
CA ASP A 245 -9.29 -20.01 -4.70
C ASP A 245 -9.45 -19.08 -3.50
N ILE A 246 -8.47 -19.10 -2.57
CA ILE A 246 -8.49 -18.21 -1.40
C ILE A 246 -8.36 -16.74 -1.81
N GLN A 247 -9.19 -15.91 -1.21
CA GLN A 247 -9.21 -14.47 -1.41
C GLN A 247 -8.64 -13.71 -0.20
N ILE A 248 -8.25 -12.47 -0.43
CA ILE A 248 -7.81 -11.60 0.67
C ILE A 248 -8.97 -11.37 1.65
N GLY A 249 -8.63 -11.37 2.95
CA GLY A 249 -9.59 -11.26 4.04
C GLY A 249 -10.14 -12.59 4.53
N GLU A 250 -10.03 -13.65 3.74
CA GLU A 250 -10.46 -14.99 4.15
C GLU A 250 -9.49 -15.61 5.16
N SER A 251 -9.93 -16.65 5.84
CA SER A 251 -9.17 -17.27 6.92
C SER A 251 -8.77 -18.70 6.60
N ILE A 252 -7.55 -19.06 7.02
CA ILE A 252 -7.13 -20.46 7.11
C ILE A 252 -7.11 -20.84 8.58
N CYS A 253 -7.82 -21.89 8.94
CA CYS A 253 -8.06 -22.29 10.33
C CYS A 253 -7.74 -23.77 10.54
N SER A 254 -7.65 -24.16 11.82
CA SER A 254 -7.62 -25.58 12.18
C SER A 254 -8.79 -26.35 11.60
N LEU A 255 -8.53 -27.55 11.08
CA LEU A 255 -9.54 -28.39 10.44
C LEU A 255 -10.69 -28.76 11.40
N ASN A 256 -10.37 -29.08 12.65
CA ASN A 256 -11.33 -29.62 13.63
C ASN A 256 -12.17 -28.54 14.32
N ASN A 257 -11.71 -27.30 14.34
CA ASN A 257 -12.38 -26.18 15.00
C ASN A 257 -12.10 -24.89 14.21
N PRO A 258 -12.68 -24.72 13.03
CA PRO A 258 -12.47 -23.54 12.23
C PRO A 258 -13.13 -22.31 12.88
N GLN A 259 -12.29 -21.34 13.23
CA GLN A 259 -12.72 -20.05 13.80
C GLN A 259 -12.19 -18.94 12.91
N PRO A 260 -13.00 -18.47 11.94
CA PRO A 260 -12.56 -17.44 11.01
C PRO A 260 -12.37 -16.10 11.73
N LEU A 261 -11.42 -15.34 11.24
CA LEU A 261 -11.18 -13.96 11.66
C LEU A 261 -12.16 -13.02 10.92
N PRO A 262 -12.44 -11.83 11.48
CA PRO A 262 -13.26 -10.83 10.79
C PRO A 262 -12.71 -10.51 9.40
N LEU A 263 -13.60 -10.42 8.41
CA LEU A 263 -13.21 -10.09 7.04
C LEU A 263 -12.61 -8.68 6.96
N ILE A 264 -11.56 -8.55 6.18
CA ILE A 264 -11.03 -7.23 5.82
C ILE A 264 -11.90 -6.70 4.68
N LYS A 265 -12.40 -5.47 4.84
CA LYS A 265 -13.07 -4.78 3.74
C LYS A 265 -12.02 -4.42 2.69
N VAL A 266 -12.23 -4.86 1.47
CA VAL A 266 -11.44 -4.42 0.32
C VAL A 266 -12.24 -3.31 -0.34
N ASP A 267 -11.63 -2.14 -0.48
CA ASP A 267 -12.28 -1.02 -1.14
C ASP A 267 -12.55 -1.34 -2.62
N GLU A 268 -13.71 -0.92 -3.08
CA GLU A 268 -14.12 -1.18 -4.44
C GLU A 268 -13.45 -0.22 -5.44
N PRO A 269 -13.23 -0.66 -6.69
CA PRO A 269 -12.73 0.21 -7.74
C PRO A 269 -13.62 1.44 -7.97
N THR A 270 -13.01 2.59 -8.24
CA THR A 270 -13.71 3.85 -8.57
C THR A 270 -13.61 4.24 -10.04
N LEU A 271 -12.59 3.75 -10.74
CA LEU A 271 -12.34 4.01 -12.17
C LEU A 271 -12.35 2.72 -12.99
N GLN A 272 -12.78 2.83 -14.23
CA GLN A 272 -12.72 1.74 -15.22
C GLN A 272 -12.20 2.23 -16.57
N MET A 273 -11.58 1.32 -17.31
CA MET A 273 -11.11 1.52 -18.68
C MET A 273 -11.37 0.27 -19.51
N ASN A 274 -11.53 0.45 -20.82
CA ASN A 274 -11.53 -0.69 -21.74
C ASN A 274 -10.11 -0.93 -22.25
N PHE A 275 -9.67 -2.17 -22.19
CA PHE A 275 -8.45 -2.68 -22.80
C PHE A 275 -8.88 -3.49 -24.03
N SER A 276 -8.33 -3.18 -25.18
CA SER A 276 -8.71 -3.84 -26.43
C SER A 276 -7.49 -4.15 -27.30
N VAL A 277 -7.70 -5.08 -28.21
CA VAL A 277 -6.72 -5.36 -29.26
C VAL A 277 -6.45 -4.07 -30.03
N ASN A 278 -5.20 -3.83 -30.39
CA ASN A 278 -4.84 -2.72 -31.27
C ASN A 278 -5.31 -3.02 -32.69
N ASP A 279 -6.30 -2.28 -33.17
CA ASP A 279 -6.88 -2.36 -34.52
C ASP A 279 -6.38 -1.26 -35.44
N SER A 280 -5.38 -0.49 -35.02
CA SER A 280 -4.76 0.55 -35.82
C SER A 280 -3.94 -0.03 -36.97
N PRO A 281 -3.65 0.76 -38.05
CA PRO A 281 -2.79 0.33 -39.15
C PRO A 281 -1.36 -0.08 -38.71
N PHE A 282 -0.95 0.25 -37.51
CA PHE A 282 0.37 -0.07 -36.95
C PHE A 282 0.34 -1.26 -36.00
N ALA A 283 -0.79 -1.98 -35.93
CA ALA A 283 -0.93 -3.14 -35.05
C ALA A 283 0.15 -4.20 -35.33
N GLY A 284 0.78 -4.72 -34.26
CA GLY A 284 1.82 -5.75 -34.36
C GLY A 284 3.22 -5.24 -34.67
N THR A 285 3.45 -3.93 -34.64
CA THR A 285 4.77 -3.36 -34.93
C THR A 285 5.67 -3.21 -33.72
N GLU A 286 5.09 -3.03 -32.54
CA GLU A 286 5.85 -2.74 -31.31
C GLU A 286 5.79 -3.86 -30.25
N GLY A 287 4.70 -4.63 -30.22
CA GLY A 287 4.49 -5.71 -29.25
C GLY A 287 4.62 -7.11 -29.83
N LYS A 288 4.99 -8.07 -28.98
CA LYS A 288 5.02 -9.51 -29.32
C LYS A 288 3.66 -10.19 -29.06
N PHE A 289 2.92 -9.69 -28.09
CA PHE A 289 1.65 -10.26 -27.62
C PHE A 289 0.52 -9.30 -28.02
N VAL A 290 -0.14 -9.61 -29.12
CA VAL A 290 -1.10 -8.71 -29.78
C VAL A 290 -2.52 -9.28 -29.86
N THR A 291 -2.70 -10.56 -29.48
CA THR A 291 -4.00 -11.22 -29.64
C THR A 291 -4.89 -11.03 -28.42
N SER A 292 -6.20 -10.98 -28.63
CA SER A 292 -7.23 -10.93 -27.61
C SER A 292 -7.04 -12.00 -26.53
N ARG A 293 -6.74 -13.23 -26.92
CA ARG A 293 -6.48 -14.34 -25.99
C ARG A 293 -5.27 -14.09 -25.08
N GLN A 294 -4.19 -13.52 -25.62
CA GLN A 294 -2.99 -13.22 -24.83
C GLN A 294 -3.25 -12.08 -23.85
N ILE A 295 -3.90 -10.99 -24.32
CA ILE A 295 -4.27 -9.85 -23.48
C ILE A 295 -5.21 -10.30 -22.36
N ARG A 296 -6.26 -11.06 -22.69
CA ARG A 296 -7.19 -11.62 -21.72
C ARG A 296 -6.48 -12.43 -20.64
N LYS A 297 -5.66 -13.40 -21.09
CA LYS A 297 -4.91 -14.23 -20.13
C LYS A 297 -4.08 -13.38 -19.18
N ARG A 298 -3.32 -12.41 -19.71
CA ARG A 298 -2.47 -11.55 -18.88
C ARG A 298 -3.25 -10.69 -17.88
N LEU A 299 -4.41 -10.16 -18.29
CA LEU A 299 -5.29 -9.40 -17.41
C LEU A 299 -5.87 -10.28 -16.29
N TYR A 300 -6.26 -11.50 -16.59
CA TYR A 300 -6.75 -12.44 -15.59
C TYR A 300 -5.62 -12.97 -14.69
N ASP A 301 -4.41 -13.19 -15.21
CA ASP A 301 -3.23 -13.54 -14.42
C ASP A 301 -2.87 -12.40 -13.42
N GLU A 302 -3.19 -11.14 -13.73
CA GLU A 302 -3.01 -10.02 -12.81
C GLU A 302 -3.92 -10.12 -11.58
N LEU A 303 -5.14 -10.63 -11.73
CA LEU A 303 -6.06 -10.80 -10.60
C LEU A 303 -5.55 -11.77 -9.53
N GLU A 304 -4.61 -12.65 -9.89
CA GLU A 304 -3.97 -13.56 -8.95
C GLU A 304 -3.09 -12.81 -7.91
N LYS A 305 -2.67 -11.58 -8.23
CA LYS A 305 -1.76 -10.77 -7.43
C LYS A 305 -2.38 -9.47 -6.94
N ASN A 306 -3.36 -8.95 -7.68
CA ASN A 306 -3.91 -7.62 -7.51
C ASN A 306 -5.42 -7.66 -7.25
N VAL A 307 -5.79 -7.68 -5.99
CA VAL A 307 -7.20 -7.81 -5.55
C VAL A 307 -8.01 -6.52 -5.69
N SER A 308 -7.34 -5.38 -5.84
CA SER A 308 -8.00 -4.09 -6.07
C SER A 308 -8.35 -3.87 -7.54
N LEU A 309 -8.03 -4.85 -8.40
CA LEU A 309 -8.35 -4.85 -9.81
C LEU A 309 -9.57 -5.74 -10.08
N ARG A 310 -10.43 -5.33 -11.00
CA ARG A 310 -11.47 -6.20 -11.58
C ARG A 310 -11.31 -6.24 -13.08
N VAL A 311 -11.49 -7.40 -13.66
CA VAL A 311 -11.48 -7.63 -15.10
C VAL A 311 -12.76 -8.34 -15.50
N GLU A 312 -13.47 -7.79 -16.46
CA GLU A 312 -14.74 -8.31 -16.96
C GLU A 312 -14.68 -8.45 -18.48
N ASP A 313 -15.13 -9.58 -18.98
CA ASP A 313 -15.38 -9.76 -20.40
C ASP A 313 -16.56 -8.86 -20.84
N THR A 314 -16.46 -8.22 -21.99
CA THR A 314 -17.54 -7.42 -22.55
C THR A 314 -18.33 -8.22 -23.60
N GLN A 315 -19.30 -7.59 -24.25
CA GLN A 315 -20.01 -8.23 -25.39
C GLN A 315 -19.08 -8.47 -26.60
N SER A 316 -17.96 -7.76 -26.69
CA SER A 316 -16.92 -7.96 -27.69
C SER A 316 -15.83 -8.89 -27.18
N THR A 317 -15.41 -9.86 -27.98
CA THR A 317 -14.31 -10.79 -27.64
C THR A 317 -12.94 -10.11 -27.58
N ASP A 318 -12.82 -8.90 -28.12
CA ASP A 318 -11.57 -8.15 -28.25
C ASP A 318 -11.46 -6.96 -27.29
N VAL A 319 -12.44 -6.80 -26.38
CA VAL A 319 -12.51 -5.70 -25.43
C VAL A 319 -12.76 -6.24 -24.02
N PHE A 320 -11.92 -5.86 -23.07
CA PHE A 320 -12.00 -6.22 -21.67
C PHE A 320 -12.18 -4.95 -20.84
N ARG A 321 -13.13 -4.96 -19.90
CA ARG A 321 -13.30 -3.88 -18.94
C ARG A 321 -12.40 -4.13 -17.76
N VAL A 322 -11.53 -3.17 -17.46
CA VAL A 322 -10.60 -3.23 -16.34
C VAL A 322 -10.91 -2.09 -15.39
N SER A 323 -11.18 -2.43 -14.13
CA SER A 323 -11.54 -1.48 -13.09
C SER A 323 -10.46 -1.44 -12.02
N GLY A 324 -10.09 -0.26 -11.55
CA GLY A 324 -9.07 -0.04 -10.53
C GLY A 324 -9.39 1.16 -9.64
N ARG A 325 -8.61 1.39 -8.61
CA ARG A 325 -8.86 2.46 -7.63
C ARG A 325 -8.57 3.85 -8.16
N GLY A 326 -7.55 4.01 -9.01
CA GLY A 326 -7.13 5.32 -9.49
C GLY A 326 -6.38 5.27 -10.81
N GLU A 327 -6.08 6.45 -11.37
CA GLU A 327 -5.33 6.57 -12.63
C GLU A 327 -3.92 5.98 -12.53
N LEU A 328 -3.23 6.15 -11.38
CA LEU A 328 -1.89 5.63 -11.19
C LEU A 328 -1.91 4.09 -11.17
N HIS A 329 -2.89 3.48 -10.50
CA HIS A 329 -3.04 2.02 -10.43
C HIS A 329 -3.21 1.41 -11.83
N LEU A 330 -4.16 1.93 -12.63
CA LEU A 330 -4.36 1.48 -14.01
C LEU A 330 -3.17 1.82 -14.91
N GLY A 331 -2.53 2.97 -14.70
CA GLY A 331 -1.34 3.39 -15.44
C GLY A 331 -0.12 2.48 -15.19
N ILE A 332 0.04 1.95 -14.00
CA ILE A 332 1.09 0.97 -13.66
C ILE A 332 0.83 -0.34 -14.39
N LEU A 333 -0.42 -0.83 -14.39
CA LEU A 333 -0.78 -2.04 -15.13
C LEU A 333 -0.48 -1.89 -16.63
N ILE A 334 -0.89 -0.77 -17.24
CA ILE A 334 -0.62 -0.47 -18.65
C ILE A 334 0.88 -0.51 -18.94
N GLU A 335 1.67 0.18 -18.13
CA GLU A 335 3.12 0.27 -18.33
C GLU A 335 3.82 -1.08 -18.10
N THR A 336 3.38 -1.85 -17.11
CA THR A 336 3.90 -3.21 -16.86
C THR A 336 3.64 -4.12 -18.05
N MET A 337 2.40 -4.16 -18.55
CA MET A 337 2.05 -4.96 -19.72
C MET A 337 2.83 -4.53 -20.97
N ARG A 338 3.01 -3.21 -21.18
CA ARG A 338 3.81 -2.68 -22.29
C ARG A 338 5.26 -3.19 -22.23
N ARG A 339 5.90 -3.16 -21.06
CA ARG A 339 7.28 -3.65 -20.86
C ARG A 339 7.41 -5.16 -21.03
N GLU A 340 6.37 -5.90 -20.69
CA GLU A 340 6.30 -7.35 -20.95
C GLU A 340 6.15 -7.67 -22.46
N GLY A 341 5.92 -6.67 -23.31
CA GLY A 341 5.82 -6.81 -24.74
C GLY A 341 4.39 -7.00 -25.27
N TYR A 342 3.39 -6.66 -24.45
CA TYR A 342 2.00 -6.60 -24.89
C TYR A 342 1.74 -5.30 -25.66
N GLU A 343 1.03 -5.41 -26.77
CA GLU A 343 0.52 -4.31 -27.56
C GLU A 343 -1.01 -4.32 -27.53
N PHE A 344 -1.59 -3.24 -27.06
CA PHE A 344 -3.03 -3.08 -26.90
C PHE A 344 -3.39 -1.59 -26.90
N GLN A 345 -4.65 -1.28 -27.05
CA GLN A 345 -5.17 0.07 -26.89
C GLN A 345 -6.07 0.18 -25.67
N VAL A 346 -6.17 1.38 -25.10
CA VAL A 346 -7.00 1.66 -23.94
C VAL A 346 -7.95 2.82 -24.21
N SER A 347 -9.15 2.77 -23.63
CA SER A 347 -10.07 3.89 -23.64
C SER A 347 -9.64 4.99 -22.67
N LYS A 348 -10.32 6.12 -22.71
CA LYS A 348 -10.24 7.08 -21.60
C LYS A 348 -10.82 6.43 -20.33
N PRO A 349 -10.27 6.77 -19.13
CA PRO A 349 -10.84 6.33 -17.88
C PRO A 349 -12.23 6.94 -17.67
N GLU A 350 -13.11 6.16 -17.08
CA GLU A 350 -14.47 6.53 -16.71
C GLU A 350 -14.71 6.20 -15.24
N VAL A 351 -15.51 7.01 -14.54
CA VAL A 351 -15.89 6.72 -13.16
C VAL A 351 -16.97 5.65 -13.11
N ILE A 352 -16.94 4.83 -12.07
CA ILE A 352 -17.92 3.78 -11.82
C ILE A 352 -19.05 4.38 -11.01
N PHE A 353 -20.27 4.40 -11.57
CA PHE A 353 -21.49 4.81 -10.85
C PHE A 353 -22.04 3.64 -10.06
N LYS A 354 -22.54 3.92 -8.87
CA LYS A 354 -23.26 2.96 -8.03
C LYS A 354 -24.72 3.37 -7.85
N THR A 355 -25.62 2.39 -7.84
CA THR A 355 -27.00 2.64 -7.48
C THR A 355 -27.17 2.45 -5.98
N ILE A 356 -27.43 3.53 -5.26
CA ILE A 356 -27.65 3.53 -3.81
C ILE A 356 -29.10 4.00 -3.57
N ASN A 357 -29.91 3.20 -2.91
CA ASN A 357 -31.33 3.50 -2.65
C ASN A 357 -32.14 3.86 -3.91
N GLY A 358 -31.78 3.32 -5.08
CA GLY A 358 -32.45 3.60 -6.36
C GLY A 358 -31.95 4.84 -7.11
N GLU A 359 -30.99 5.57 -6.56
CA GLU A 359 -30.35 6.72 -7.19
C GLU A 359 -28.95 6.38 -7.71
N ASN A 360 -28.58 6.93 -8.87
CA ASN A 360 -27.23 6.80 -9.41
C ASN A 360 -26.31 7.79 -8.71
N CYS A 361 -25.34 7.24 -7.97
CA CYS A 361 -24.32 8.00 -7.24
C CYS A 361 -22.97 7.91 -7.95
N GLU A 362 -22.27 9.02 -8.04
CA GLU A 362 -20.88 9.07 -8.47
C GLU A 362 -19.92 9.09 -7.25
N PRO A 363 -18.71 8.53 -7.38
CA PRO A 363 -17.71 8.60 -6.31
C PRO A 363 -17.20 10.02 -6.15
N TYR A 364 -17.01 10.43 -4.90
CA TYR A 364 -16.34 11.67 -4.51
C TYR A 364 -15.08 11.35 -3.73
N GLU A 365 -14.12 12.25 -3.76
CA GLU A 365 -12.83 12.09 -3.11
C GLU A 365 -12.45 13.36 -2.34
N ASN A 366 -11.71 13.18 -1.24
CA ASN A 366 -11.08 14.27 -0.52
C ASN A 366 -9.70 14.52 -1.13
N LEU A 367 -9.56 15.62 -1.81
CA LEU A 367 -8.32 16.05 -2.43
C LEU A 367 -7.58 17.01 -1.49
N ILE A 368 -6.37 16.65 -1.11
CA ILE A 368 -5.46 17.51 -0.37
C ILE A 368 -4.33 17.94 -1.30
N VAL A 369 -4.12 19.24 -1.40
CA VAL A 369 -3.12 19.84 -2.29
C VAL A 369 -2.23 20.77 -1.48
N ASP A 370 -0.93 20.49 -1.47
CA ASP A 370 0.08 21.35 -0.86
C ASP A 370 0.85 22.10 -1.96
N VAL A 371 0.75 23.44 -1.96
CA VAL A 371 1.35 24.30 -2.98
C VAL A 371 2.07 25.50 -2.36
N PRO A 372 3.11 26.04 -3.00
CA PRO A 372 3.57 27.39 -2.69
C PRO A 372 2.42 28.39 -2.79
N GLU A 373 2.35 29.34 -1.86
CA GLU A 373 1.27 30.33 -1.76
C GLU A 373 0.97 31.02 -3.09
N VAL A 374 1.99 31.27 -3.91
CA VAL A 374 1.86 31.90 -5.22
C VAL A 374 0.99 31.10 -6.22
N TYR A 375 0.82 29.80 -6.01
CA TYR A 375 -0.01 28.95 -6.86
C TYR A 375 -1.38 28.61 -6.25
N ALA A 376 -1.65 29.02 -5.01
CA ALA A 376 -2.90 28.70 -4.32
C ALA A 376 -4.13 29.19 -5.09
N GLY A 377 -4.13 30.46 -5.51
CA GLY A 377 -5.26 31.06 -6.24
C GLY A 377 -5.55 30.36 -7.57
N SER A 378 -4.53 30.08 -8.39
CA SER A 378 -4.69 29.37 -9.67
C SER A 378 -5.15 27.93 -9.48
N THR A 379 -4.71 27.29 -8.40
CA THR A 379 -5.13 25.91 -8.05
C THR A 379 -6.61 25.89 -7.65
N ILE A 380 -7.06 26.83 -6.82
CA ILE A 380 -8.46 26.95 -6.41
C ILE A 380 -9.36 27.20 -7.62
N GLU A 381 -9.01 28.15 -8.47
CA GLU A 381 -9.78 28.45 -9.69
C GLU A 381 -9.93 27.21 -10.59
N ARG A 382 -8.83 26.47 -10.78
CA ARG A 382 -8.81 25.30 -11.65
C ARG A 382 -9.65 24.15 -11.09
N LEU A 383 -9.57 23.89 -9.79
CA LEU A 383 -10.35 22.87 -9.12
C LEU A 383 -11.84 23.24 -9.05
N ALA A 384 -12.18 24.50 -8.84
CA ALA A 384 -13.56 24.97 -8.90
C ALA A 384 -14.20 24.70 -10.28
N GLY A 385 -13.45 24.92 -11.37
CA GLY A 385 -13.88 24.56 -12.73
C GLY A 385 -14.13 23.05 -12.93
N ARG A 386 -13.55 22.20 -12.08
CA ARG A 386 -13.73 20.74 -12.06
C ARG A 386 -14.77 20.25 -11.04
N LYS A 387 -15.57 21.17 -10.49
CA LYS A 387 -16.62 20.91 -9.50
C LYS A 387 -16.11 20.54 -8.11
N ALA A 388 -14.89 20.93 -7.78
CA ALA A 388 -14.36 20.79 -6.42
C ALA A 388 -14.99 21.82 -5.49
N GLU A 389 -15.35 21.39 -4.29
CA GLU A 389 -15.79 22.21 -3.17
C GLU A 389 -14.63 22.34 -2.18
N MET A 390 -14.16 23.57 -1.95
CA MET A 390 -13.11 23.82 -0.96
C MET A 390 -13.69 23.64 0.44
N LYS A 391 -13.07 22.81 1.25
CA LYS A 391 -13.44 22.52 2.63
C LYS A 391 -12.56 23.27 3.62
N ASP A 392 -11.26 23.37 3.34
CA ASP A 392 -10.30 24.00 4.23
C ASP A 392 -9.12 24.61 3.46
N MET A 393 -8.48 25.61 4.07
CA MET A 393 -7.29 26.26 3.54
C MET A 393 -6.41 26.74 4.70
N MET A 394 -5.20 26.20 4.79
CA MET A 394 -4.19 26.60 5.76
C MET A 394 -2.93 27.09 5.07
N THR A 395 -2.45 28.28 5.43
CA THR A 395 -1.19 28.81 4.92
C THR A 395 -0.16 28.91 6.04
N SER A 396 0.99 28.29 5.84
CA SER A 396 2.11 28.31 6.77
C SER A 396 3.43 28.29 6.00
N ASN A 397 4.40 29.10 6.44
CA ASN A 397 5.77 29.13 5.90
C ASN A 397 5.86 29.28 4.36
N GLY A 398 4.97 30.09 3.76
CA GLY A 398 4.95 30.34 2.31
C GLY A 398 4.37 29.18 1.47
N ARG A 399 3.76 28.19 2.12
CA ARG A 399 3.01 27.10 1.48
C ARG A 399 1.55 27.16 1.94
N THR A 400 0.66 26.72 1.06
CA THR A 400 -0.77 26.63 1.34
C THR A 400 -1.23 25.18 1.15
N ASN A 401 -1.82 24.64 2.19
CA ASN A 401 -2.51 23.36 2.17
C ASN A 401 -4.00 23.63 1.89
N LEU A 402 -4.52 22.97 0.85
CA LEU A 402 -5.89 23.14 0.37
C LEU A 402 -6.60 21.78 0.44
N THR A 403 -7.75 21.76 1.09
CA THR A 403 -8.59 20.55 1.16
C THR A 403 -9.87 20.76 0.36
N PHE A 404 -10.16 19.84 -0.55
CA PHE A 404 -11.35 19.87 -1.40
C PHE A 404 -12.12 18.55 -1.32
N HIS A 405 -13.42 18.63 -1.51
CA HIS A 405 -14.30 17.54 -1.83
C HIS A 405 -14.64 17.63 -3.31
N ILE A 406 -14.28 16.61 -4.11
CA ILE A 406 -14.33 16.65 -5.57
C ILE A 406 -14.90 15.35 -6.14
N PRO A 407 -15.78 15.40 -7.18
CA PRO A 407 -16.17 14.17 -7.86
C PRO A 407 -14.95 13.52 -8.53
N ALA A 408 -14.77 12.21 -8.39
CA ALA A 408 -13.60 11.48 -8.90
C ALA A 408 -13.36 11.74 -10.40
N ARG A 409 -14.41 11.94 -11.21
CA ARG A 409 -14.28 12.36 -12.62
C ARG A 409 -13.57 13.70 -12.80
N GLY A 410 -13.62 14.59 -11.81
CA GLY A 410 -12.92 15.88 -11.82
C GLY A 410 -11.41 15.74 -11.66
N LEU A 411 -10.93 14.62 -11.14
CA LEU A 411 -9.52 14.33 -10.95
C LEU A 411 -8.87 13.72 -12.20
N ILE A 412 -9.65 13.16 -13.11
CA ILE A 412 -9.13 12.55 -14.35
C ILE A 412 -8.28 13.57 -15.12
N GLY A 413 -6.99 13.25 -15.32
CA GLY A 413 -6.00 14.09 -15.99
C GLY A 413 -5.55 15.33 -15.21
N PHE A 414 -6.10 15.58 -14.01
CA PHE A 414 -5.75 16.77 -13.19
C PHE A 414 -4.29 16.73 -12.77
N ARG A 415 -3.75 15.60 -12.39
CA ARG A 415 -2.35 15.46 -11.96
C ARG A 415 -1.36 16.03 -12.98
N SER A 416 -1.51 15.64 -14.24
CA SER A 416 -0.62 16.12 -15.32
C SER A 416 -0.75 17.62 -15.58
N GLU A 417 -1.95 18.16 -15.42
CA GLU A 417 -2.22 19.58 -15.55
C GLU A 417 -1.62 20.37 -14.38
N PHE A 418 -1.81 19.87 -13.16
CA PHE A 418 -1.29 20.48 -11.93
C PHE A 418 0.24 20.58 -11.93
N ILE A 419 0.93 19.49 -12.28
CA ILE A 419 2.40 19.47 -12.40
C ILE A 419 2.88 20.56 -13.37
N ARG A 420 2.21 20.72 -14.52
CA ARG A 420 2.56 21.74 -15.50
C ARG A 420 2.30 23.17 -14.99
N MET A 421 1.20 23.37 -14.25
CA MET A 421 0.77 24.66 -13.74
C MET A 421 1.66 25.13 -12.59
N THR A 422 2.02 24.23 -11.68
CA THR A 422 2.74 24.57 -10.44
C THR A 422 4.24 24.28 -10.53
N ARG A 423 4.71 23.60 -11.58
CA ARG A 423 6.09 23.09 -11.70
C ARG A 423 6.51 22.19 -10.54
N LEU A 424 5.54 21.59 -9.86
CA LEU A 424 5.72 20.69 -8.72
C LEU A 424 5.50 19.23 -9.14
N SER A 425 6.17 18.31 -8.44
CA SER A 425 6.09 16.90 -8.74
C SER A 425 5.05 16.12 -7.92
N LEU A 426 4.42 16.73 -6.91
CA LEU A 426 3.58 16.01 -5.93
C LEU A 426 2.19 16.62 -5.80
N ILE A 427 1.17 15.79 -6.04
CA ILE A 427 -0.23 15.96 -5.62
C ILE A 427 -0.58 14.74 -4.81
N HIS A 428 -1.31 14.95 -3.73
CA HIS A 428 -1.91 13.87 -2.96
C HIS A 428 -3.42 13.88 -3.13
N ILE A 429 -3.99 12.70 -3.37
CA ILE A 429 -5.42 12.45 -3.39
C ILE A 429 -5.68 11.48 -2.25
N SER A 430 -6.47 11.89 -1.25
CA SER A 430 -7.00 10.99 -0.22
C SER A 430 -8.46 10.67 -0.53
N GLU A 431 -8.83 9.42 -0.38
CA GLU A 431 -10.22 8.98 -0.56
C GLU A 431 -11.09 9.32 0.66
N PRO A 432 -12.43 9.42 0.49
CA PRO A 432 -13.38 9.69 1.56
C PRO A 432 -13.51 8.58 2.56
#